data_ae36b09e99daf0703c9b339ad659d935
#
_entry.id   ae36b09e99daf0703c9b339ad659d935
#
_cell.length_a   1.000
_cell.length_b   1.000
_cell.length_c   1.000
_cell.angle_alpha   90.00
_cell.angle_beta   90.00
_cell.angle_gamma   90.00
#
_symmetry.space_group_name_H-M   'P 1'
#
loop_
_entity.id
_entity.type
_entity.pdbx_description
1 polymer ?
#
loop_
_entity_poly.entity_id
_entity_poly.type
_entity_poly.pdbx_seq_one_letter_code
_entity_poly.pdbx_strand_id
1 'polypeptide(L)'
;MHRVALACGSEFFGAMLLSGMRESQGTKVSLRTISSQDLRLLVSFAYSGVVRERWPGLLRVAQAALQYQSSSCLDLCQRALAQSLCPALCLALFPMAEAPGLEKVWGKAHRYLLSHLPAVSLCPTFPSLPATCLAELLDSDELHVLEEFEAFLAARRWLAANPETQESEVKDLLRCVRFGRMSTRELRKVRAAGLPPPLSPDLLNQLMVEAEIPGQERWRKPDQALVVIGGDGLRPNMDRRQPSCKVWWARAFRCGMGLVRTVEWCRLPDLPAPGRFRHGAASLTGSELYVCGGQDFYSNSNTLASTLRWSSSQEDWEEMAPLCQARSFFPLVVFDGELYALGGRGNGVALNSVETYNPELNVWRPAPALPVPCFAHAAAILEGRLYVSGGYSGTGQFLDSLMIYDPKLEKPETRLSPMRVARASHVMAALGGRLYVAGGLGDTGDLLSFEVYEPKTDSWTHLAPLPSSHVGAAGAVLQGELLVLGGYSHRTYAISHLVHAYCPGLDRWLCLGTLPKPRAEMPACILTLPSVQHIALVPTQHQNKPAG
;
A
#
# COMPACT_ATOMS: atom_id res chain seq x y z
N MET A 1 -28.58 3.21 -45.38
CA MET A 1 -27.70 4.00 -44.46
C MET A 1 -27.50 5.40 -44.98
N HIS A 2 -27.58 6.42 -44.13
CA HIS A 2 -27.34 7.79 -44.55
C HIS A 2 -25.82 8.04 -44.56
N ARG A 3 -25.27 8.45 -45.70
CA ARG A 3 -23.82 8.72 -45.88
C ARG A 3 -23.32 9.77 -44.89
N VAL A 4 -24.13 10.80 -44.64
CA VAL A 4 -23.80 11.89 -43.70
C VAL A 4 -23.56 11.35 -42.27
N ALA A 5 -24.40 10.46 -41.78
CA ALA A 5 -24.26 9.92 -40.42
C ALA A 5 -22.94 9.11 -40.24
N LEU A 6 -22.57 8.33 -41.26
CA LEU A 6 -21.28 7.62 -41.27
C LEU A 6 -20.09 8.59 -41.38
N ALA A 7 -20.18 9.58 -42.26
CA ALA A 7 -19.14 10.56 -42.47
C ALA A 7 -18.88 11.44 -41.22
N CYS A 8 -19.92 11.80 -40.48
CA CYS A 8 -19.80 12.52 -39.22
C CYS A 8 -19.22 11.65 -38.07
N GLY A 9 -19.44 10.34 -38.11
CA GLY A 9 -18.98 9.42 -37.06
C GLY A 9 -17.58 8.83 -37.28
N SER A 10 -16.96 9.06 -38.44
CA SER A 10 -15.67 8.47 -38.81
C SER A 10 -14.96 9.28 -39.89
N GLU A 11 -13.73 9.65 -39.63
CA GLU A 11 -12.89 10.37 -40.61
C GLU A 11 -12.64 9.54 -41.86
N PHE A 12 -12.43 8.22 -41.70
CA PHE A 12 -12.29 7.30 -42.81
C PHE A 12 -13.52 7.30 -43.73
N PHE A 13 -14.72 7.14 -43.17
CA PHE A 13 -15.96 7.19 -43.96
C PHE A 13 -16.22 8.58 -44.51
N GLY A 14 -15.84 9.64 -43.81
CA GLY A 14 -15.88 11.02 -44.29
C GLY A 14 -15.03 11.21 -45.55
N ALA A 15 -13.77 10.81 -45.51
CA ALA A 15 -12.87 10.88 -46.63
C ALA A 15 -13.36 10.00 -47.80
N MET A 16 -13.81 8.77 -47.54
CA MET A 16 -14.27 7.86 -48.57
C MET A 16 -15.56 8.29 -49.26
N LEU A 17 -16.53 8.84 -48.51
CA LEU A 17 -17.88 9.14 -49.04
C LEU A 17 -18.07 10.58 -49.56
N LEU A 18 -17.21 11.53 -49.10
CA LEU A 18 -17.37 12.97 -49.39
C LEU A 18 -16.24 13.54 -50.25
N SER A 19 -15.14 12.84 -50.50
CA SER A 19 -13.94 13.36 -51.16
C SER A 19 -13.92 13.18 -52.69
N GLY A 20 -15.01 12.76 -53.32
CA GLY A 20 -15.04 12.55 -54.77
C GLY A 20 -14.35 11.28 -55.26
N MET A 21 -13.97 10.38 -54.37
CA MET A 21 -13.43 9.06 -54.71
C MET A 21 -14.47 8.20 -55.43
N ARG A 22 -14.03 7.11 -56.08
CA ARG A 22 -14.90 6.18 -56.82
C ARG A 22 -16.06 5.65 -55.97
N GLU A 23 -15.80 5.43 -54.69
CA GLU A 23 -16.76 4.96 -53.67
C GLU A 23 -17.83 6.01 -53.32
N SER A 24 -17.52 7.30 -53.51
CA SER A 24 -18.49 8.39 -53.27
C SER A 24 -19.62 8.40 -54.31
N GLN A 25 -19.37 7.90 -55.50
CA GLN A 25 -20.35 7.82 -56.61
C GLN A 25 -21.11 6.50 -56.63
N GLY A 26 -20.61 5.47 -55.96
CA GLY A 26 -21.18 4.12 -55.93
C GLY A 26 -22.36 3.99 -54.95
N THR A 27 -23.32 3.12 -55.26
CA THR A 27 -24.39 2.73 -54.34
C THR A 27 -24.03 1.60 -53.38
N LYS A 28 -22.91 0.90 -53.63
CA LYS A 28 -22.41 -0.21 -52.84
C LYS A 28 -20.91 -0.07 -52.62
N VAL A 29 -20.47 -0.22 -51.36
CA VAL A 29 -19.06 -0.25 -50.97
C VAL A 29 -18.79 -1.57 -50.28
N SER A 30 -17.72 -2.27 -50.69
CA SER A 30 -17.31 -3.54 -50.11
C SER A 30 -16.14 -3.30 -49.14
N LEU A 31 -16.38 -3.62 -47.86
CA LEU A 31 -15.34 -3.57 -46.81
C LEU A 31 -14.88 -5.00 -46.53
N ARG A 32 -13.58 -5.27 -46.72
CA ARG A 32 -13.02 -6.64 -46.65
C ARG A 32 -12.46 -7.01 -45.26
N THR A 33 -12.24 -6.04 -44.39
CA THR A 33 -11.45 -6.18 -43.16
C THR A 33 -12.27 -6.08 -41.87
N ILE A 34 -13.60 -5.97 -41.96
CA ILE A 34 -14.51 -5.89 -40.80
C ILE A 34 -15.58 -6.97 -40.87
N SER A 35 -15.93 -7.55 -39.72
CA SER A 35 -17.07 -8.44 -39.64
C SER A 35 -18.40 -7.70 -39.85
N SER A 36 -19.42 -8.37 -40.41
CA SER A 36 -20.72 -7.75 -40.56
C SER A 36 -21.38 -7.35 -39.23
N GLN A 37 -21.01 -8.04 -38.15
CA GLN A 37 -21.48 -7.75 -36.79
C GLN A 37 -20.84 -6.47 -36.25
N ASP A 38 -19.52 -6.34 -36.34
CA ASP A 38 -18.78 -5.19 -35.81
C ASP A 38 -19.10 -3.93 -36.62
N LEU A 39 -19.29 -4.05 -37.94
CA LEU A 39 -19.77 -2.96 -38.78
C LEU A 39 -21.16 -2.48 -38.36
N ARG A 40 -22.10 -3.41 -38.08
CA ARG A 40 -23.42 -3.04 -37.57
C ARG A 40 -23.36 -2.26 -36.25
N LEU A 41 -22.47 -2.65 -35.36
CA LEU A 41 -22.29 -1.95 -34.09
C LEU A 41 -21.71 -0.55 -34.28
N LEU A 42 -20.70 -0.38 -35.14
CA LEU A 42 -20.19 0.95 -35.51
C LEU A 42 -21.26 1.85 -36.13
N VAL A 43 -22.04 1.27 -37.04
CA VAL A 43 -23.17 1.98 -37.66
C VAL A 43 -24.24 2.35 -36.63
N SER A 44 -24.62 1.41 -35.77
CA SER A 44 -25.56 1.67 -34.67
C SER A 44 -25.07 2.78 -33.76
N PHE A 45 -23.77 2.80 -33.44
CA PHE A 45 -23.15 3.87 -32.68
C PHE A 45 -23.25 5.24 -33.41
N ALA A 46 -22.96 5.29 -34.71
CA ALA A 46 -23.04 6.52 -35.50
C ALA A 46 -24.47 7.15 -35.49
N TYR A 47 -25.51 6.35 -35.29
CA TYR A 47 -26.89 6.83 -35.18
C TYR A 47 -27.36 7.10 -33.74
N SER A 48 -26.90 6.32 -32.79
CA SER A 48 -27.43 6.32 -31.40
C SER A 48 -26.49 6.92 -30.37
N GLY A 49 -25.19 7.01 -30.68
CA GLY A 49 -24.15 7.37 -29.71
C GLY A 49 -23.91 6.31 -28.63
N VAL A 50 -24.48 5.09 -28.76
CA VAL A 50 -24.44 4.04 -27.73
C VAL A 50 -23.93 2.74 -28.31
N VAL A 51 -23.04 2.06 -27.57
CA VAL A 51 -22.62 0.67 -27.81
C VAL A 51 -23.11 -0.20 -26.65
N ARG A 52 -23.94 -1.22 -26.94
CA ARG A 52 -24.49 -2.14 -25.94
C ARG A 52 -23.89 -3.52 -26.10
N GLU A 53 -22.65 -3.67 -25.63
CA GLU A 53 -21.91 -4.94 -25.69
C GLU A 53 -21.19 -5.23 -24.38
N ARG A 54 -20.91 -6.53 -24.14
CA ARG A 54 -20.00 -6.96 -23.07
C ARG A 54 -18.55 -6.78 -23.52
N TRP A 55 -17.59 -6.90 -22.59
CA TRP A 55 -16.17 -6.62 -22.88
C TRP A 55 -15.59 -7.31 -24.13
N PRO A 56 -15.92 -8.58 -24.49
CA PRO A 56 -15.40 -9.17 -25.73
C PRO A 56 -15.89 -8.46 -27.00
N GLY A 57 -17.15 -8.02 -27.01
CA GLY A 57 -17.73 -7.22 -28.10
C GLY A 57 -17.18 -5.80 -28.11
N LEU A 58 -17.07 -5.15 -26.95
CA LEU A 58 -16.48 -3.80 -26.82
C LEU A 58 -15.04 -3.75 -27.34
N LEU A 59 -14.23 -4.78 -27.10
CA LEU A 59 -12.86 -4.85 -27.59
C LEU A 59 -12.81 -4.91 -29.13
N ARG A 60 -13.64 -5.76 -29.75
CA ARG A 60 -13.74 -5.82 -31.23
C ARG A 60 -14.22 -4.50 -31.82
N VAL A 61 -15.25 -3.88 -31.19
CA VAL A 61 -15.74 -2.56 -31.64
C VAL A 61 -14.68 -1.49 -31.49
N ALA A 62 -13.88 -1.49 -30.43
CA ALA A 62 -12.77 -0.58 -30.24
C ALA A 62 -11.70 -0.73 -31.34
N GLN A 63 -11.34 -1.97 -31.70
CA GLN A 63 -10.44 -2.28 -32.81
C GLN A 63 -10.99 -1.80 -34.15
N ALA A 64 -12.28 -2.03 -34.40
CA ALA A 64 -12.95 -1.54 -35.59
C ALA A 64 -13.04 -0.01 -35.62
N ALA A 65 -13.36 0.63 -34.50
CA ALA A 65 -13.39 2.09 -34.35
C ALA A 65 -12.01 2.72 -34.62
N LEU A 66 -10.94 2.07 -34.16
CA LEU A 66 -9.56 2.46 -34.45
C LEU A 66 -9.27 2.36 -35.97
N GLN A 67 -9.54 1.20 -36.57
CA GLN A 67 -9.29 0.94 -37.99
C GLN A 67 -10.06 1.91 -38.90
N TYR A 68 -11.28 2.26 -38.54
CA TYR A 68 -12.15 3.15 -39.28
C TYR A 68 -12.17 4.59 -38.75
N GLN A 69 -11.17 4.95 -37.93
CA GLN A 69 -10.95 6.33 -37.44
C GLN A 69 -12.24 6.96 -36.85
N SER A 70 -12.92 6.21 -35.97
CA SER A 70 -14.06 6.71 -35.21
C SER A 70 -13.65 7.04 -33.77
N SER A 71 -13.06 8.22 -33.55
CA SER A 71 -12.49 8.65 -32.28
C SER A 71 -13.53 8.62 -31.14
N SER A 72 -14.74 9.13 -31.38
CA SER A 72 -15.81 9.16 -30.37
C SER A 72 -16.25 7.76 -29.94
N CYS A 73 -16.31 6.79 -30.87
CA CYS A 73 -16.63 5.40 -30.56
C CYS A 73 -15.50 4.73 -29.78
N LEU A 74 -14.25 4.99 -30.19
CA LEU A 74 -13.07 4.49 -29.51
C LEU A 74 -13.00 4.98 -28.06
N ASP A 75 -13.18 6.28 -27.82
CA ASP A 75 -13.19 6.88 -26.48
C ASP A 75 -14.27 6.29 -25.57
N LEU A 76 -15.47 6.04 -26.13
CA LEU A 76 -16.55 5.40 -25.38
C LEU A 76 -16.21 3.96 -25.02
N CYS A 77 -15.71 3.17 -25.98
CA CYS A 77 -15.28 1.81 -25.75
C CYS A 77 -14.14 1.73 -24.71
N GLN A 78 -13.15 2.63 -24.80
CA GLN A 78 -12.04 2.70 -23.83
C GLN A 78 -12.55 2.94 -22.40
N ARG A 79 -13.47 3.90 -22.22
CA ARG A 79 -14.06 4.18 -20.90
C ARG A 79 -14.82 2.99 -20.35
N ALA A 80 -15.62 2.32 -21.18
CA ALA A 80 -16.40 1.14 -20.78
C ALA A 80 -15.48 -0.05 -20.45
N LEU A 81 -14.45 -0.32 -21.26
CA LEU A 81 -13.46 -1.36 -20.99
C LEU A 81 -12.68 -1.08 -19.69
N ALA A 82 -12.29 0.20 -19.46
CA ALA A 82 -11.59 0.59 -18.24
C ALA A 82 -12.43 0.45 -16.96
N GLN A 83 -13.76 0.44 -17.06
CA GLN A 83 -14.68 0.21 -15.94
C GLN A 83 -15.00 -1.26 -15.73
N SER A 84 -14.82 -2.10 -16.74
CA SER A 84 -15.16 -3.53 -16.73
C SER A 84 -13.94 -4.46 -16.66
N LEU A 85 -12.82 -3.99 -16.10
CA LEU A 85 -11.60 -4.79 -15.97
C LEU A 85 -11.87 -6.08 -15.20
N CYS A 86 -11.45 -7.19 -15.80
CA CYS A 86 -11.49 -8.53 -15.21
C CYS A 86 -10.26 -9.33 -15.69
N PRO A 87 -9.89 -10.44 -15.04
CA PRO A 87 -8.72 -11.23 -15.44
C PRO A 87 -8.67 -11.56 -16.92
N ALA A 88 -9.78 -12.05 -17.47
CA ALA A 88 -9.85 -12.47 -18.87
C ALA A 88 -9.69 -11.31 -19.86
N LEU A 89 -10.27 -10.12 -19.57
CA LEU A 89 -10.08 -8.92 -20.38
C LEU A 89 -8.64 -8.43 -20.33
N CYS A 90 -8.03 -8.40 -19.13
CA CYS A 90 -6.66 -7.95 -18.97
C CYS A 90 -5.67 -8.87 -19.70
N LEU A 91 -5.86 -10.19 -19.63
CA LEU A 91 -5.08 -11.17 -20.38
C LEU A 91 -5.25 -11.03 -21.91
N ALA A 92 -6.44 -10.67 -22.39
CA ALA A 92 -6.69 -10.42 -23.81
C ALA A 92 -6.09 -9.11 -24.31
N LEU A 93 -6.01 -8.08 -23.44
CA LEU A 93 -5.44 -6.78 -23.79
C LEU A 93 -3.90 -6.76 -23.74
N PHE A 94 -3.30 -7.56 -22.86
CA PHE A 94 -1.87 -7.47 -22.58
C PHE A 94 -0.98 -7.72 -23.81
N PRO A 95 -1.21 -8.74 -24.65
CA PRO A 95 -0.45 -8.94 -25.88
C PRO A 95 -0.64 -7.83 -26.94
N MET A 96 -1.55 -6.88 -26.70
CA MET A 96 -1.87 -5.79 -27.63
C MET A 96 -1.20 -4.47 -27.23
N ALA A 97 -0.07 -4.53 -26.55
CA ALA A 97 0.67 -3.35 -26.03
C ALA A 97 0.94 -2.28 -27.10
N GLU A 98 1.24 -2.70 -28.31
CA GLU A 98 1.57 -1.82 -29.45
C GLU A 98 0.33 -1.35 -30.23
N ALA A 99 -0.90 -1.70 -29.81
CA ALA A 99 -2.10 -1.27 -30.51
C ALA A 99 -2.33 0.24 -30.30
N PRO A 100 -2.13 1.08 -31.33
CA PRO A 100 -2.30 2.52 -31.19
C PRO A 100 -3.74 2.81 -30.73
N GLY A 101 -3.90 3.82 -29.85
CA GLY A 101 -5.20 4.25 -29.35
C GLY A 101 -5.78 3.42 -28.21
N LEU A 102 -5.13 2.38 -27.70
CA LEU A 102 -5.56 1.59 -26.54
C LEU A 102 -4.65 1.74 -25.31
N GLU A 103 -3.66 2.65 -25.36
CA GLU A 103 -2.59 2.81 -24.37
C GLU A 103 -3.13 3.02 -22.95
N LYS A 104 -4.19 3.83 -22.82
CA LYS A 104 -4.80 4.14 -21.50
C LYS A 104 -5.47 2.91 -20.85
N VAL A 105 -6.14 2.09 -21.66
CA VAL A 105 -6.80 0.87 -21.17
C VAL A 105 -5.76 -0.21 -20.92
N TRP A 106 -4.79 -0.33 -21.82
CA TRP A 106 -3.66 -1.24 -21.67
C TRP A 106 -2.88 -0.98 -20.39
N GLY A 107 -2.51 0.27 -20.10
CA GLY A 107 -1.80 0.64 -18.88
C GLY A 107 -2.59 0.33 -17.58
N LYS A 108 -3.94 0.35 -17.63
CA LYS A 108 -4.78 -0.10 -16.52
C LYS A 108 -4.80 -1.64 -16.42
N ALA A 109 -4.90 -2.34 -17.56
CA ALA A 109 -4.89 -3.79 -17.62
C ALA A 109 -3.53 -4.35 -17.15
N HIS A 110 -2.42 -3.75 -17.57
CA HIS A 110 -1.07 -4.09 -17.15
C HIS A 110 -0.92 -3.97 -15.63
N ARG A 111 -1.29 -2.82 -15.03
CA ARG A 111 -1.28 -2.64 -13.58
C ARG A 111 -2.18 -3.63 -12.85
N TYR A 112 -3.34 -3.97 -13.43
CA TYR A 112 -4.21 -4.98 -12.89
C TYR A 112 -3.53 -6.36 -12.86
N LEU A 113 -2.86 -6.78 -13.95
CA LEU A 113 -2.13 -8.05 -14.02
C LEU A 113 -0.99 -8.10 -13.00
N LEU A 114 -0.21 -7.02 -12.88
CA LEU A 114 0.87 -6.92 -11.90
C LEU A 114 0.37 -7.03 -10.45
N SER A 115 -0.78 -6.44 -10.14
CA SER A 115 -1.32 -6.47 -8.77
C SER A 115 -2.14 -7.72 -8.44
N HIS A 116 -2.50 -8.55 -9.42
CA HIS A 116 -3.42 -9.68 -9.22
C HIS A 116 -2.91 -10.99 -9.81
N LEU A 117 -1.61 -11.10 -10.11
CA LEU A 117 -1.04 -12.27 -10.81
C LEU A 117 -1.42 -13.61 -10.17
N PRO A 118 -1.41 -13.81 -8.83
CA PRO A 118 -1.81 -15.08 -8.22
C PRO A 118 -3.24 -15.49 -8.60
N ALA A 119 -4.20 -14.56 -8.53
CA ALA A 119 -5.60 -14.81 -8.91
C ALA A 119 -5.79 -14.96 -10.42
N VAL A 120 -5.09 -14.13 -11.21
CA VAL A 120 -5.11 -14.19 -12.69
C VAL A 120 -4.57 -15.52 -13.21
N SER A 121 -3.54 -16.07 -12.56
CA SER A 121 -2.95 -17.37 -12.93
C SER A 121 -3.92 -18.54 -12.82
N LEU A 122 -5.05 -18.39 -12.11
CA LEU A 122 -6.14 -19.38 -12.01
C LEU A 122 -7.18 -19.23 -13.13
N CYS A 123 -7.11 -18.16 -13.92
CA CYS A 123 -8.05 -17.93 -15.01
C CYS A 123 -7.85 -18.98 -16.13
N PRO A 124 -8.93 -19.56 -16.69
CA PRO A 124 -8.83 -20.53 -17.79
C PRO A 124 -8.09 -20.00 -19.03
N THR A 125 -8.08 -18.69 -19.25
CA THR A 125 -7.40 -18.04 -20.38
C THR A 125 -5.92 -17.73 -20.10
N PHE A 126 -5.43 -17.91 -18.87
CA PHE A 126 -4.04 -17.64 -18.50
C PHE A 126 -3.00 -18.44 -19.33
N PRO A 127 -3.24 -19.73 -19.61
CA PRO A 127 -2.28 -20.50 -20.43
C PRO A 127 -2.11 -19.99 -21.87
N SER A 128 -3.07 -19.22 -22.41
CA SER A 128 -2.96 -18.66 -23.76
C SER A 128 -2.11 -17.38 -23.82
N LEU A 129 -1.60 -16.90 -22.69
CA LEU A 129 -0.67 -15.76 -22.66
C LEU A 129 0.66 -16.16 -23.32
N PRO A 130 1.25 -15.34 -24.23
CA PRO A 130 2.59 -15.59 -24.76
C PRO A 130 3.65 -15.68 -23.68
N ALA A 131 4.66 -16.55 -23.86
CA ALA A 131 5.77 -16.71 -22.92
C ALA A 131 6.49 -15.39 -22.62
N THR A 132 6.72 -14.58 -23.66
CA THR A 132 7.35 -13.25 -23.56
C THR A 132 6.55 -12.30 -22.67
N CYS A 133 5.22 -12.28 -22.80
CA CYS A 133 4.34 -11.48 -21.97
C CYS A 133 4.35 -11.94 -20.50
N LEU A 134 4.37 -13.26 -20.27
CA LEU A 134 4.47 -13.78 -18.90
C LEU A 134 5.84 -13.46 -18.29
N ALA A 135 6.92 -13.57 -19.06
CA ALA A 135 8.26 -13.20 -18.62
C ALA A 135 8.35 -11.71 -18.24
N GLU A 136 7.75 -10.82 -19.05
CA GLU A 136 7.65 -9.38 -18.74
C GLU A 136 6.96 -9.12 -17.40
N LEU A 137 5.82 -9.78 -17.14
CA LEU A 137 5.12 -9.66 -15.86
C LEU A 137 5.95 -10.20 -14.69
N LEU A 138 6.59 -11.36 -14.85
CA LEU A 138 7.41 -11.99 -13.82
C LEU A 138 8.71 -11.23 -13.56
N ASP A 139 9.31 -10.59 -14.56
CA ASP A 139 10.53 -9.79 -14.39
C ASP A 139 10.26 -8.41 -13.79
N SER A 140 9.03 -7.89 -13.88
CA SER A 140 8.67 -6.56 -13.39
C SER A 140 8.92 -6.41 -11.89
N ASP A 141 9.60 -5.32 -11.49
CA ASP A 141 9.77 -4.93 -10.09
C ASP A 141 8.44 -4.50 -9.44
N GLU A 142 7.44 -4.15 -10.26
CA GLU A 142 6.11 -3.72 -9.81
C GLU A 142 5.14 -4.90 -9.65
N LEU A 143 5.59 -6.13 -9.84
CA LEU A 143 4.77 -7.31 -9.62
C LEU A 143 4.50 -7.49 -8.11
N HIS A 144 3.22 -7.55 -7.75
CA HIS A 144 2.76 -7.74 -6.38
C HIS A 144 2.52 -9.22 -6.08
N VAL A 145 3.39 -9.80 -5.31
CA VAL A 145 3.27 -11.15 -4.74
C VAL A 145 3.63 -11.08 -3.26
N LEU A 146 2.94 -11.84 -2.42
CA LEU A 146 3.22 -11.90 -0.99
C LEU A 146 4.50 -12.70 -0.71
N GLU A 147 4.61 -13.84 -1.36
CA GLU A 147 5.79 -14.71 -1.36
C GLU A 147 6.24 -14.88 -2.81
N GLU A 148 7.54 -14.90 -3.06
CA GLU A 148 8.07 -15.16 -4.41
C GLU A 148 7.68 -16.56 -4.93
N PHE A 149 7.30 -17.46 -4.04
CA PHE A 149 6.70 -18.75 -4.35
C PHE A 149 5.41 -18.64 -5.18
N GLU A 150 4.63 -17.56 -5.04
CA GLU A 150 3.42 -17.33 -5.86
C GLU A 150 3.77 -17.04 -7.33
N ALA A 151 4.85 -16.27 -7.56
CA ALA A 151 5.39 -16.04 -8.90
C ALA A 151 5.84 -17.36 -9.55
N PHE A 152 6.53 -18.22 -8.78
CA PHE A 152 6.90 -19.56 -9.22
C PHE A 152 5.67 -20.41 -9.55
N LEU A 153 4.63 -20.39 -8.73
CA LEU A 153 3.38 -21.14 -9.00
C LEU A 153 2.69 -20.66 -10.28
N ALA A 154 2.69 -19.37 -10.57
CA ALA A 154 2.14 -18.84 -11.82
C ALA A 154 2.92 -19.37 -13.04
N ALA A 155 4.27 -19.29 -13.00
CA ALA A 155 5.13 -19.85 -14.03
C ALA A 155 4.90 -21.35 -14.22
N ARG A 156 4.86 -22.11 -13.12
CA ARG A 156 4.61 -23.56 -13.12
C ARG A 156 3.27 -23.94 -13.73
N ARG A 157 2.19 -23.19 -13.43
CA ARG A 157 0.86 -23.42 -14.00
C ARG A 157 0.86 -23.21 -15.52
N TRP A 158 1.51 -22.13 -15.95
CA TRP A 158 1.64 -21.84 -17.38
C TRP A 158 2.43 -22.95 -18.10
N LEU A 159 3.58 -23.37 -17.55
CA LEU A 159 4.39 -24.44 -18.09
C LEU A 159 3.65 -25.79 -18.15
N ALA A 160 2.83 -26.11 -17.16
CA ALA A 160 2.01 -27.31 -17.13
C ALA A 160 0.98 -27.37 -18.28
N ALA A 161 0.51 -26.21 -18.70
CA ALA A 161 -0.45 -26.09 -19.80
C ALA A 161 0.22 -25.96 -21.19
N ASN A 162 1.53 -25.66 -21.23
CA ASN A 162 2.32 -25.46 -22.46
C ASN A 162 3.55 -26.40 -22.49
N PRO A 163 3.36 -27.73 -22.56
CA PRO A 163 4.47 -28.70 -22.47
C PRO A 163 5.41 -28.67 -23.68
N GLU A 164 4.99 -28.09 -24.81
CA GLU A 164 5.77 -27.96 -26.06
C GLU A 164 6.79 -26.80 -26.01
N THR A 165 6.85 -26.03 -24.89
CA THR A 165 7.76 -24.89 -24.73
C THR A 165 9.21 -25.37 -24.76
N GLN A 166 10.06 -24.70 -25.53
CA GLN A 166 11.48 -25.03 -25.64
C GLN A 166 12.21 -24.80 -24.29
N GLU A 167 13.21 -25.65 -24.01
CA GLU A 167 13.94 -25.58 -22.73
C GLU A 167 14.63 -24.22 -22.50
N SER A 168 15.07 -23.55 -23.56
CA SER A 168 15.64 -22.20 -23.48
C SER A 168 14.62 -21.18 -22.98
N GLU A 169 13.41 -21.20 -23.51
CA GLU A 169 12.32 -20.30 -23.09
C GLU A 169 11.88 -20.62 -21.65
N VAL A 170 11.86 -21.89 -21.27
CA VAL A 170 11.59 -22.32 -19.89
C VAL A 170 12.61 -21.74 -18.93
N LYS A 171 13.92 -21.80 -19.30
CA LYS A 171 15.01 -21.21 -18.48
C LYS A 171 14.84 -19.71 -18.34
N ASP A 172 14.58 -19.01 -19.44
CA ASP A 172 14.42 -17.55 -19.43
C ASP A 172 13.20 -17.14 -18.58
N LEU A 173 12.08 -17.85 -18.71
CA LEU A 173 10.89 -17.61 -17.89
C LEU A 173 11.16 -17.84 -16.40
N LEU A 174 11.83 -18.93 -16.03
CA LEU A 174 12.11 -19.25 -14.63
C LEU A 174 13.18 -18.35 -14.02
N ARG A 175 14.10 -17.76 -14.82
CA ARG A 175 15.05 -16.73 -14.34
C ARG A 175 14.37 -15.43 -13.92
N CYS A 176 13.16 -15.15 -14.41
CA CYS A 176 12.36 -14.02 -13.95
C CYS A 176 11.79 -14.24 -12.53
N VAL A 177 11.79 -15.48 -12.02
CA VAL A 177 11.44 -15.80 -10.63
C VAL A 177 12.68 -15.59 -9.74
N ARG A 178 12.55 -14.84 -8.68
CA ARG A 178 13.67 -14.38 -7.84
C ARG A 178 14.00 -15.38 -6.74
N PHE A 179 14.50 -16.57 -7.10
CA PHE A 179 14.84 -17.65 -6.16
C PHE A 179 15.79 -17.20 -5.04
N GLY A 180 16.76 -16.33 -5.33
CA GLY A 180 17.68 -15.77 -4.33
C GLY A 180 17.02 -14.90 -3.26
N ARG A 181 15.72 -14.58 -3.41
CA ARG A 181 14.92 -13.82 -2.44
C ARG A 181 13.99 -14.69 -1.60
N MET A 182 13.89 -15.96 -1.94
CA MET A 182 13.04 -16.89 -1.22
C MET A 182 13.66 -17.29 0.11
N SER A 183 12.83 -17.33 1.14
CA SER A 183 13.21 -17.93 2.43
C SER A 183 13.47 -19.43 2.27
N THR A 184 14.20 -20.01 3.21
CA THR A 184 14.44 -21.47 3.24
C THR A 184 13.13 -22.28 3.22
N ARG A 185 12.06 -21.73 3.80
CA ARG A 185 10.71 -22.32 3.79
C ARG A 185 10.12 -22.32 2.37
N GLU A 186 10.21 -21.20 1.66
CA GLU A 186 9.72 -21.09 0.28
C GLU A 186 10.49 -22.00 -0.67
N LEU A 187 11.83 -22.05 -0.55
CA LEU A 187 12.66 -22.96 -1.35
C LEU A 187 12.30 -24.43 -1.14
N ARG A 188 11.92 -24.83 0.09
CA ARG A 188 11.37 -26.16 0.35
C ARG A 188 10.03 -26.39 -0.36
N LYS A 189 9.12 -25.37 -0.35
CA LYS A 189 7.84 -25.45 -1.07
C LYS A 189 8.08 -25.57 -2.59
N VAL A 190 9.04 -24.84 -3.14
CA VAL A 190 9.42 -24.90 -4.57
C VAL A 190 9.91 -26.30 -4.93
N ARG A 191 10.83 -26.87 -4.15
CA ARG A 191 11.34 -28.24 -4.37
C ARG A 191 10.23 -29.29 -4.26
N ALA A 192 9.32 -29.15 -3.29
CA ALA A 192 8.19 -30.06 -3.13
C ALA A 192 7.19 -29.96 -4.29
N ALA A 193 6.94 -28.76 -4.81
CA ALA A 193 6.05 -28.54 -5.96
C ALA A 193 6.65 -29.04 -7.28
N GLY A 194 7.98 -28.95 -7.45
CA GLY A 194 8.71 -29.36 -8.65
C GLY A 194 8.25 -28.68 -9.93
N LEU A 195 8.89 -29.01 -11.04
CA LEU A 195 8.45 -28.62 -12.38
C LEU A 195 7.48 -29.65 -12.96
N PRO A 196 6.57 -29.23 -13.86
CA PRO A 196 5.67 -30.18 -14.54
C PRO A 196 6.47 -31.06 -15.54
N PRO A 197 6.07 -32.35 -15.73
CA PRO A 197 6.64 -33.16 -16.79
C PRO A 197 6.43 -32.50 -18.18
N PRO A 198 7.36 -32.60 -19.16
CA PRO A 198 8.56 -33.46 -19.16
C PRO A 198 9.84 -32.81 -18.58
N LEU A 199 9.76 -31.66 -17.91
CA LEU A 199 10.90 -30.89 -17.45
C LEU A 199 11.68 -31.61 -16.34
N SER A 200 13.03 -31.55 -16.43
CA SER A 200 13.92 -32.20 -15.46
C SER A 200 13.93 -31.47 -14.12
N PRO A 201 13.90 -32.19 -12.97
CA PRO A 201 14.11 -31.59 -11.64
C PRO A 201 15.51 -30.91 -11.51
N ASP A 202 16.51 -31.39 -12.26
CA ASP A 202 17.87 -30.84 -12.21
C ASP A 202 17.93 -29.40 -12.72
N LEU A 203 17.08 -29.04 -13.67
CA LEU A 203 16.94 -27.68 -14.15
C LEU A 203 16.59 -26.69 -13.03
N LEU A 204 15.64 -27.09 -12.17
CA LEU A 204 15.23 -26.23 -11.04
C LEU A 204 16.37 -26.06 -10.04
N ASN A 205 17.09 -27.14 -9.72
CA ASN A 205 18.24 -27.08 -8.80
C ASN A 205 19.37 -26.19 -9.38
N GLN A 206 19.64 -26.28 -10.67
CA GLN A 206 20.62 -25.45 -11.35
C GLN A 206 20.25 -23.95 -11.25
N LEU A 207 18.99 -23.57 -11.54
CA LEU A 207 18.53 -22.19 -11.47
C LEU A 207 18.55 -21.64 -10.03
N MET A 208 18.26 -22.48 -9.03
CA MET A 208 18.33 -22.07 -7.63
C MET A 208 19.78 -21.80 -7.19
N VAL A 209 20.76 -22.59 -7.68
CA VAL A 209 22.19 -22.35 -7.42
C VAL A 209 22.70 -21.11 -8.16
N GLU A 210 22.28 -20.90 -9.42
CA GLU A 210 22.61 -19.69 -10.19
C GLU A 210 22.12 -18.42 -9.47
N ALA A 211 20.96 -18.47 -8.81
CA ALA A 211 20.37 -17.34 -8.09
C ALA A 211 21.06 -17.00 -6.74
N GLU A 212 21.92 -17.87 -6.22
CA GLU A 212 22.71 -17.61 -4.99
C GLU A 212 23.95 -16.73 -5.25
N ILE A 213 24.23 -16.34 -6.49
CA ILE A 213 25.39 -15.49 -6.83
C ILE A 213 25.16 -14.05 -6.33
N PRO A 214 26.02 -13.49 -5.44
CA PRO A 214 25.86 -12.14 -4.93
C PRO A 214 26.00 -11.09 -6.04
N GLY A 215 25.09 -10.13 -6.08
CA GLY A 215 25.21 -8.94 -6.94
C GLY A 215 24.04 -8.65 -7.90
N GLN A 216 23.04 -9.53 -7.99
CA GLN A 216 21.82 -9.29 -8.80
C GLN A 216 20.57 -9.16 -7.95
N GLU A 217 20.68 -8.44 -6.83
CA GLU A 217 19.58 -8.30 -5.87
C GLU A 217 18.55 -7.26 -6.28
N ARG A 218 17.62 -7.62 -7.18
CA ARG A 218 16.44 -6.80 -7.47
C ARG A 218 15.30 -7.14 -6.48
N TRP A 219 14.70 -6.12 -5.88
CA TRP A 219 13.52 -6.25 -5.03
C TRP A 219 12.25 -5.89 -5.79
N ARG A 220 11.17 -6.63 -5.56
CA ARG A 220 9.85 -6.19 -6.02
C ARG A 220 9.39 -5.02 -5.16
N LYS A 221 8.69 -4.08 -5.77
CA LYS A 221 8.05 -2.98 -5.04
C LYS A 221 6.73 -3.50 -4.47
N PRO A 222 6.59 -3.65 -3.13
CA PRO A 222 5.34 -4.12 -2.55
C PRO A 222 4.22 -3.09 -2.77
N ASP A 223 3.00 -3.57 -2.98
CA ASP A 223 1.81 -2.72 -2.95
C ASP A 223 1.54 -2.33 -1.51
N GLN A 224 1.80 -1.08 -1.18
CA GLN A 224 1.75 -0.55 0.15
C GLN A 224 0.43 0.18 0.41
N ALA A 225 -0.16 -0.09 1.56
CA ALA A 225 -1.30 0.62 2.07
C ALA A 225 -0.99 1.23 3.44
N LEU A 226 -1.36 2.50 3.60
CA LEU A 226 -1.33 3.16 4.90
C LEU A 226 -2.53 2.70 5.71
N VAL A 227 -2.30 2.22 6.93
CA VAL A 227 -3.35 1.82 7.86
C VAL A 227 -3.30 2.69 9.10
N VAL A 228 -4.45 3.20 9.54
CA VAL A 228 -4.64 3.96 10.79
C VAL A 228 -5.61 3.21 11.70
N ILE A 229 -5.27 3.11 12.98
CA ILE A 229 -5.89 2.15 13.88
C ILE A 229 -6.38 2.83 15.14
N GLY A 230 -7.67 2.62 15.48
CA GLY A 230 -8.24 3.08 16.73
C GLY A 230 -8.15 4.57 16.94
N GLY A 231 -7.53 4.96 18.06
CA GLY A 231 -7.30 6.35 18.44
C GLY A 231 -8.47 6.96 19.19
N ASP A 232 -8.34 8.23 19.48
CA ASP A 232 -9.26 9.03 20.26
C ASP A 232 -10.01 10.04 19.37
N GLY A 233 -11.31 10.13 19.53
CA GLY A 233 -12.18 11.05 18.80
C GLY A 233 -13.13 11.81 19.72
N LEU A 234 -13.69 12.94 19.24
CA LEU A 234 -14.76 13.65 19.92
C LEU A 234 -16.10 12.98 19.64
N ARG A 235 -16.97 12.92 20.66
CA ARG A 235 -18.39 12.58 20.46
C ARG A 235 -19.12 13.71 19.74
N PRO A 236 -20.23 13.42 19.04
CA PRO A 236 -21.03 14.46 18.38
C PRO A 236 -21.47 15.61 19.30
N ASN A 237 -21.63 15.33 20.58
CA ASN A 237 -22.05 16.31 21.59
C ASN A 237 -20.88 17.02 22.30
N MET A 238 -19.65 16.82 21.81
CA MET A 238 -18.42 17.50 22.28
C MET A 238 -18.01 17.29 23.76
N ASP A 239 -18.78 16.53 24.54
CA ASP A 239 -18.62 16.45 26.00
C ASP A 239 -17.51 15.49 26.45
N ARG A 240 -17.21 14.46 25.63
CA ARG A 240 -16.21 13.44 26.01
C ARG A 240 -15.51 12.88 24.79
N ARG A 241 -14.20 12.69 24.91
CA ARG A 241 -13.41 11.88 23.97
C ARG A 241 -13.77 10.41 24.11
N GLN A 242 -13.75 9.66 23.03
CA GLN A 242 -14.11 8.24 23.02
C GLN A 242 -13.07 7.42 22.23
N PRO A 243 -12.50 6.40 22.88
CA PRO A 243 -11.66 5.43 22.19
C PRO A 243 -12.40 4.75 21.05
N SER A 244 -11.71 4.47 19.97
CA SER A 244 -12.29 3.92 18.76
C SER A 244 -11.77 2.50 18.47
N CYS A 245 -12.68 1.64 17.95
CA CYS A 245 -12.32 0.35 17.37
C CYS A 245 -12.04 0.44 15.86
N LYS A 246 -12.24 1.59 15.23
CA LYS A 246 -12.23 1.69 13.77
C LYS A 246 -10.83 1.61 13.19
N VAL A 247 -10.67 0.77 12.16
CA VAL A 247 -9.44 0.61 11.39
C VAL A 247 -9.72 1.05 9.95
N TRP A 248 -8.89 1.97 9.45
CA TRP A 248 -9.02 2.53 8.11
C TRP A 248 -7.72 2.35 7.34
N TRP A 249 -7.83 2.18 6.02
CA TRP A 249 -6.67 2.09 5.15
C TRP A 249 -6.85 2.89 3.87
N ALA A 250 -5.73 3.31 3.28
CA ALA A 250 -5.67 4.02 2.01
C ALA A 250 -4.45 3.55 1.21
N ARG A 251 -4.63 3.26 -0.10
CA ARG A 251 -3.54 2.83 -1.01
C ARG A 251 -2.89 4.01 -1.74
N ALA A 252 -3.66 5.00 -2.08
CA ALA A 252 -3.21 6.11 -2.88
C ALA A 252 -3.89 7.40 -2.47
N PHE A 253 -3.12 8.48 -2.55
CA PHE A 253 -3.60 9.83 -2.40
C PHE A 253 -3.79 10.40 -3.79
N ARG A 254 -5.04 10.50 -4.28
CA ARG A 254 -5.33 10.97 -5.64
C ARG A 254 -4.93 12.43 -5.79
N CYS A 255 -4.08 12.73 -6.78
CA CYS A 255 -3.99 14.07 -7.34
C CYS A 255 -5.21 14.30 -8.23
N GLY A 256 -6.26 14.95 -7.71
CA GLY A 256 -7.30 15.50 -8.56
C GLY A 256 -6.72 16.61 -9.46
N MET A 257 -7.19 16.75 -10.69
CA MET A 257 -7.00 17.99 -11.45
C MET A 257 -7.87 19.06 -10.77
N GLY A 258 -7.30 19.81 -9.83
CA GLY A 258 -7.98 20.81 -9.03
C GLY A 258 -7.32 21.04 -7.67
N LEU A 259 -7.79 22.03 -6.92
CA LEU A 259 -7.24 22.49 -5.64
C LEU A 259 -7.44 21.50 -4.47
N VAL A 260 -8.17 20.39 -4.64
CA VAL A 260 -8.50 19.47 -3.57
C VAL A 260 -8.01 18.06 -3.94
N ARG A 261 -7.06 17.56 -3.16
CA ARG A 261 -6.66 16.14 -3.16
C ARG A 261 -7.61 15.39 -2.23
N THR A 262 -8.24 14.32 -2.71
CA THR A 262 -9.10 13.46 -1.91
C THR A 262 -8.40 12.13 -1.64
N VAL A 263 -8.40 11.71 -0.38
CA VAL A 263 -7.96 10.39 0.04
C VAL A 263 -9.17 9.46 0.04
N GLU A 264 -9.09 8.33 -0.65
CA GLU A 264 -10.10 7.29 -0.56
C GLU A 264 -9.75 6.36 0.61
N TRP A 265 -10.54 6.45 1.68
CA TRP A 265 -10.42 5.59 2.85
C TRP A 265 -11.37 4.40 2.75
N CYS A 266 -10.80 3.21 2.91
CA CYS A 266 -11.54 1.96 3.03
C CYS A 266 -11.48 1.45 4.47
N ARG A 267 -12.37 0.52 4.84
CA ARG A 267 -12.38 -0.07 6.19
C ARG A 267 -11.76 -1.46 6.16
N LEU A 268 -10.96 -1.74 7.19
CA LEU A 268 -10.67 -3.10 7.64
C LEU A 268 -11.66 -3.49 8.75
N PRO A 269 -11.74 -4.78 9.10
CA PRO A 269 -12.49 -5.21 10.27
C PRO A 269 -12.12 -4.39 11.51
N ASP A 270 -13.15 -4.00 12.28
CA ASP A 270 -12.95 -3.21 13.49
C ASP A 270 -12.14 -4.02 14.52
N LEU A 271 -11.33 -3.33 15.33
CA LEU A 271 -10.73 -3.94 16.51
C LEU A 271 -11.81 -4.55 17.40
N PRO A 272 -11.56 -5.72 18.04
CA PRO A 272 -12.41 -6.23 19.11
C PRO A 272 -12.60 -5.17 20.20
N ALA A 273 -13.83 -5.10 20.72
CA ALA A 273 -14.13 -4.19 21.83
C ALA A 273 -13.31 -4.56 23.09
N PRO A 274 -12.92 -3.55 23.89
CA PRO A 274 -13.20 -2.13 23.78
C PRO A 274 -12.29 -1.40 22.79
N GLY A 275 -12.76 -0.22 22.31
CA GLY A 275 -11.91 0.70 21.52
C GLY A 275 -10.69 1.15 22.32
N ARG A 276 -9.60 1.50 21.63
CA ARG A 276 -8.34 1.85 22.28
C ARG A 276 -7.61 3.02 21.65
N PHE A 277 -6.78 3.68 22.44
CA PHE A 277 -5.90 4.77 22.06
C PHE A 277 -4.56 4.65 22.79
N ARG A 278 -3.50 5.36 22.34
CA ARG A 278 -2.14 5.31 22.92
C ARG A 278 -1.53 3.91 22.89
N HIS A 279 -2.02 3.06 22.01
CA HIS A 279 -1.51 1.71 21.79
C HIS A 279 -0.40 1.72 20.75
N GLY A 280 0.45 0.69 20.78
CA GLY A 280 1.42 0.45 19.72
C GLY A 280 0.80 -0.36 18.58
N ALA A 281 1.23 -0.08 17.35
CA ALA A 281 0.94 -0.94 16.21
C ALA A 281 2.15 -1.05 15.29
N ALA A 282 2.31 -2.24 14.70
CA ALA A 282 3.37 -2.53 13.75
C ALA A 282 2.95 -3.62 12.78
N SER A 283 3.51 -3.60 11.57
CA SER A 283 3.37 -4.68 10.60
C SER A 283 4.63 -5.52 10.59
N LEU A 284 4.51 -6.82 10.86
CA LEU A 284 5.67 -7.70 11.01
C LEU A 284 6.18 -8.22 9.65
N THR A 285 5.29 -8.75 8.82
CA THR A 285 5.62 -9.38 7.52
C THR A 285 5.09 -8.58 6.33
N GLY A 286 4.59 -7.36 6.58
CA GLY A 286 3.85 -6.60 5.59
C GLY A 286 2.39 -7.04 5.39
N SER A 287 2.04 -8.28 5.73
CA SER A 287 0.69 -8.86 5.61
C SER A 287 -0.02 -9.07 6.95
N GLU A 288 0.69 -8.93 8.05
CA GLU A 288 0.18 -9.08 9.41
C GLU A 288 0.30 -7.76 10.17
N LEU A 289 -0.75 -7.40 10.87
CA LEU A 289 -0.83 -6.21 11.69
C LEU A 289 -0.97 -6.59 13.15
N TYR A 290 -0.05 -6.11 13.98
CA TYR A 290 -0.10 -6.29 15.43
C TYR A 290 -0.50 -5.00 16.13
N VAL A 291 -1.38 -5.11 17.13
CA VAL A 291 -1.85 -4.02 17.97
C VAL A 291 -1.71 -4.41 19.43
N CYS A 292 -0.90 -3.67 20.17
CA CYS A 292 -0.51 -4.03 21.53
C CYS A 292 -0.82 -2.92 22.53
N GLY A 293 -1.29 -3.28 23.72
CA GLY A 293 -1.47 -2.37 24.84
C GLY A 293 -2.45 -1.22 24.58
N GLY A 294 -2.14 -0.04 25.13
CA GLY A 294 -2.96 1.17 25.05
C GLY A 294 -3.87 1.35 26.23
N GLN A 295 -4.90 2.16 26.05
CA GLN A 295 -5.94 2.46 27.05
C GLN A 295 -7.31 2.37 26.38
N ASP A 296 -8.29 1.89 27.12
CA ASP A 296 -9.71 1.84 26.71
C ASP A 296 -10.54 2.94 27.37
N PHE A 297 -9.99 3.59 28.37
CA PHE A 297 -10.62 4.69 29.08
C PHE A 297 -9.58 5.72 29.57
N TYR A 298 -10.02 6.97 29.78
CA TYR A 298 -9.19 8.06 30.33
C TYR A 298 -9.01 7.92 31.85
N SER A 299 -8.20 6.98 32.25
CA SER A 299 -7.83 6.75 33.65
C SER A 299 -6.36 6.33 33.72
N ASN A 300 -5.70 6.63 34.81
CA ASN A 300 -4.34 6.17 35.03
C ASN A 300 -4.24 4.65 35.28
N SER A 301 -5.34 4.00 35.60
CA SER A 301 -5.40 2.57 35.95
C SER A 301 -5.86 1.65 34.80
N ASN A 302 -6.34 2.20 33.67
CA ASN A 302 -6.91 1.41 32.58
C ASN A 302 -5.90 1.19 31.44
N THR A 303 -4.74 0.64 31.79
CA THR A 303 -3.71 0.31 30.80
C THR A 303 -3.85 -1.15 30.41
N LEU A 304 -3.86 -1.42 29.10
CA LEU A 304 -4.05 -2.76 28.55
C LEU A 304 -2.71 -3.49 28.35
N ALA A 305 -2.76 -4.82 28.46
CA ALA A 305 -1.66 -5.70 28.11
C ALA A 305 -1.96 -6.56 26.86
N SER A 306 -3.19 -6.54 26.34
CA SER A 306 -3.62 -7.39 25.25
C SER A 306 -2.83 -7.12 23.96
N THR A 307 -2.52 -8.19 23.23
CA THR A 307 -1.93 -8.19 21.89
C THR A 307 -2.94 -8.78 20.92
N LEU A 308 -3.24 -8.05 19.86
CA LEU A 308 -4.13 -8.48 18.79
C LEU A 308 -3.33 -8.60 17.49
N ARG A 309 -3.61 -9.65 16.72
CA ARG A 309 -3.07 -9.85 15.37
C ARG A 309 -4.20 -9.84 14.36
N TRP A 310 -4.05 -9.11 13.28
CA TRP A 310 -4.85 -9.23 12.08
C TRP A 310 -3.99 -9.77 10.95
N SER A 311 -4.53 -10.71 10.18
CA SER A 311 -3.86 -11.27 9.02
C SER A 311 -4.70 -11.08 7.77
N SER A 312 -4.08 -10.67 6.68
CA SER A 312 -4.73 -10.53 5.38
C SER A 312 -5.28 -11.85 4.82
N SER A 313 -4.75 -12.99 5.27
CA SER A 313 -5.22 -14.32 4.84
C SER A 313 -6.47 -14.80 5.57
N GLN A 314 -6.70 -14.35 6.80
CA GLN A 314 -7.85 -14.73 7.64
C GLN A 314 -8.93 -13.65 7.67
N GLU A 315 -8.57 -12.40 7.35
CA GLU A 315 -9.42 -11.21 7.36
C GLU A 315 -10.11 -10.92 8.72
N ASP A 316 -9.55 -11.43 9.81
CA ASP A 316 -10.10 -11.29 11.16
C ASP A 316 -9.01 -11.01 12.20
N TRP A 317 -9.43 -10.59 13.41
CA TRP A 317 -8.57 -10.32 14.54
C TRP A 317 -8.47 -11.53 15.45
N GLU A 318 -7.25 -11.87 15.84
CA GLU A 318 -6.91 -12.95 16.76
C GLU A 318 -6.22 -12.39 18.00
N GLU A 319 -6.57 -12.90 19.17
CA GLU A 319 -5.89 -12.54 20.41
C GLU A 319 -4.64 -13.40 20.59
N MET A 320 -3.50 -12.74 20.79
CA MET A 320 -2.19 -13.34 20.97
C MET A 320 -1.77 -13.24 22.44
N ALA A 321 -0.61 -13.82 22.79
CA ALA A 321 -0.06 -13.71 24.14
C ALA A 321 0.04 -12.24 24.56
N PRO A 322 -0.43 -11.89 25.78
CA PRO A 322 -0.39 -10.52 26.26
C PRO A 322 1.04 -10.08 26.62
N LEU A 323 1.28 -8.77 26.60
CA LEU A 323 2.48 -8.14 27.18
C LEU A 323 2.67 -8.58 28.63
N CYS A 324 3.92 -8.77 29.08
CA CYS A 324 4.24 -9.06 30.48
C CYS A 324 3.82 -7.91 31.39
N GLN A 325 3.90 -6.67 30.91
CA GLN A 325 3.50 -5.46 31.62
C GLN A 325 2.58 -4.59 30.74
N ALA A 326 1.39 -4.27 31.27
CA ALA A 326 0.47 -3.36 30.62
C ALA A 326 1.12 -1.99 30.37
N ARG A 327 1.00 -1.47 29.16
CA ARG A 327 1.63 -0.20 28.75
C ARG A 327 0.85 0.58 27.72
N SER A 328 0.97 1.92 27.80
CA SER A 328 0.44 2.90 26.86
C SER A 328 1.49 3.95 26.55
N PHE A 329 1.29 4.79 25.51
CA PHE A 329 2.24 5.80 25.08
C PHE A 329 3.65 5.26 24.78
N PHE A 330 3.75 4.15 24.15
CA PHE A 330 5.01 3.50 23.81
C PHE A 330 5.08 3.25 22.30
N PRO A 331 6.27 3.33 21.68
CA PRO A 331 6.47 2.88 20.33
C PRO A 331 6.53 1.35 20.29
N LEU A 332 5.87 0.77 19.28
CA LEU A 332 5.99 -0.63 18.90
C LEU A 332 6.69 -0.70 17.54
N VAL A 333 7.81 -1.39 17.47
CA VAL A 333 8.62 -1.49 16.25
C VAL A 333 8.96 -2.94 15.94
N VAL A 334 9.21 -3.23 14.67
CA VAL A 334 9.74 -4.53 14.22
C VAL A 334 11.24 -4.42 14.08
N PHE A 335 11.99 -5.26 14.78
CA PHE A 335 13.43 -5.33 14.70
C PHE A 335 13.90 -6.80 14.74
N ASP A 336 14.77 -7.20 13.79
CA ASP A 336 15.26 -8.60 13.65
C ASP A 336 14.14 -9.65 13.61
N GLY A 337 12.96 -9.32 13.02
CA GLY A 337 11.83 -10.24 12.90
C GLY A 337 10.98 -10.42 14.17
N GLU A 338 11.26 -9.68 15.23
CA GLU A 338 10.49 -9.62 16.47
C GLU A 338 9.87 -8.23 16.69
N LEU A 339 8.79 -8.17 17.48
CA LEU A 339 8.21 -6.89 17.91
C LEU A 339 8.90 -6.41 19.19
N TYR A 340 9.22 -5.13 19.27
CA TYR A 340 9.77 -4.48 20.45
C TYR A 340 8.82 -3.43 20.97
N ALA A 341 8.38 -3.58 22.23
CA ALA A 341 7.61 -2.60 22.99
C ALA A 341 8.54 -1.88 23.94
N LEU A 342 8.82 -0.61 23.66
CA LEU A 342 9.86 0.17 24.35
C LEU A 342 9.21 1.12 25.37
N GLY A 343 9.58 1.03 26.65
CA GLY A 343 9.13 1.96 27.70
C GLY A 343 7.61 2.13 27.76
N GLY A 344 7.17 3.40 27.83
CA GLY A 344 5.77 3.75 27.90
C GLY A 344 5.29 4.11 29.31
N ARG A 345 3.98 4.04 29.54
CA ARG A 345 3.34 4.33 30.83
C ARG A 345 2.44 3.16 31.25
N GLY A 346 2.66 2.61 32.41
CA GLY A 346 1.86 1.54 33.00
C GLY A 346 1.31 1.99 34.36
N ASN A 347 -0.01 1.90 34.55
CA ASN A 347 -0.69 2.28 35.80
C ASN A 347 -0.26 3.66 36.36
N GLY A 348 -0.09 4.63 35.47
CA GLY A 348 0.27 5.99 35.83
C GLY A 348 1.78 6.27 35.98
N VAL A 349 2.63 5.25 35.93
CA VAL A 349 4.09 5.35 36.12
C VAL A 349 4.82 5.21 34.77
N ALA A 350 5.85 6.03 34.54
CA ALA A 350 6.74 5.90 33.39
C ALA A 350 7.57 4.61 33.51
N LEU A 351 7.70 3.88 32.42
CA LEU A 351 8.42 2.61 32.33
C LEU A 351 9.75 2.80 31.60
N ASN A 352 10.76 2.06 32.04
CA ASN A 352 11.99 1.84 31.28
C ASN A 352 12.09 0.40 30.76
N SER A 353 11.15 -0.48 31.14
CA SER A 353 11.12 -1.87 30.69
C SER A 353 10.89 -1.95 29.19
N VAL A 354 11.62 -2.88 28.55
CA VAL A 354 11.44 -3.25 27.14
C VAL A 354 11.01 -4.71 27.10
N GLU A 355 10.08 -5.01 26.20
CA GLU A 355 9.64 -6.36 25.94
C GLU A 355 9.76 -6.69 24.47
N THR A 356 10.12 -7.93 24.15
CA THR A 356 10.17 -8.45 22.80
C THR A 356 9.20 -9.59 22.62
N TYR A 357 8.54 -9.64 21.47
CA TYR A 357 7.58 -10.69 21.11
C TYR A 357 8.12 -11.54 19.97
N ASN A 358 8.17 -12.83 20.21
CA ASN A 358 8.49 -13.82 19.20
C ASN A 358 7.18 -14.35 18.57
N PRO A 359 6.92 -14.11 17.28
CA PRO A 359 5.67 -14.49 16.63
C PRO A 359 5.54 -16.01 16.42
N GLU A 360 6.65 -16.73 16.25
CA GLU A 360 6.64 -18.19 16.06
C GLU A 360 6.26 -18.92 17.35
N LEU A 361 6.73 -18.42 18.49
CA LEU A 361 6.47 -19.00 19.80
C LEU A 361 5.23 -18.41 20.47
N ASN A 362 4.69 -17.31 19.96
CA ASN A 362 3.59 -16.55 20.58
C ASN A 362 3.88 -16.20 22.05
N VAL A 363 5.04 -15.60 22.32
CA VAL A 363 5.47 -15.27 23.69
C VAL A 363 6.13 -13.90 23.74
N TRP A 364 5.74 -13.07 24.73
CA TRP A 364 6.46 -11.89 25.14
C TRP A 364 7.51 -12.23 26.19
N ARG A 365 8.68 -11.63 26.11
CA ARG A 365 9.78 -11.78 27.06
C ARG A 365 10.43 -10.43 27.36
N PRO A 366 10.99 -10.24 28.58
CA PRO A 366 11.74 -9.05 28.89
C PRO A 366 13.00 -8.93 28.01
N ALA A 367 13.34 -7.69 27.63
CA ALA A 367 14.57 -7.30 26.96
C ALA A 367 15.31 -6.26 27.82
N PRO A 368 16.59 -5.94 27.55
CA PRO A 368 17.34 -4.95 28.29
C PRO A 368 16.59 -3.62 28.39
N ALA A 369 16.56 -3.02 29.58
CA ALA A 369 15.78 -1.82 29.85
C ALA A 369 16.38 -0.57 29.19
N LEU A 370 15.53 0.43 28.91
CA LEU A 370 15.97 1.79 28.55
C LEU A 370 16.69 2.44 29.76
N PRO A 371 17.64 3.37 29.50
CA PRO A 371 18.41 4.03 30.58
C PRO A 371 17.56 4.89 31.49
N VAL A 372 16.47 5.48 30.94
CA VAL A 372 15.59 6.39 31.66
C VAL A 372 14.14 5.97 31.44
N PRO A 373 13.32 5.89 32.52
CA PRO A 373 11.89 5.70 32.37
C PRO A 373 11.27 6.85 31.56
N CYS A 374 10.60 6.53 30.45
CA CYS A 374 9.99 7.54 29.58
C CYS A 374 8.77 6.99 28.85
N PHE A 375 7.88 7.90 28.47
CA PHE A 375 6.69 7.61 27.65
C PHE A 375 6.47 8.69 26.60
N ALA A 376 5.62 8.43 25.62
CA ALA A 376 5.36 9.31 24.48
C ALA A 376 6.64 9.67 23.68
N HIS A 377 7.65 8.83 23.78
CA HIS A 377 8.84 8.85 22.93
C HIS A 377 8.54 8.15 21.60
N ALA A 378 9.40 8.35 20.62
CA ALA A 378 9.28 7.70 19.32
C ALA A 378 10.47 6.76 19.04
N ALA A 379 10.22 5.76 18.17
CA ALA A 379 11.26 4.85 17.71
C ALA A 379 11.13 4.60 16.21
N ALA A 380 12.26 4.39 15.54
CA ALA A 380 12.31 4.04 14.11
C ALA A 380 13.53 3.16 13.82
N ILE A 381 13.40 2.35 12.77
CA ILE A 381 14.51 1.53 12.25
C ILE A 381 15.14 2.26 11.07
N LEU A 382 16.45 2.46 11.12
CA LEU A 382 17.23 3.01 10.03
C LEU A 382 18.48 2.16 9.83
N GLU A 383 18.67 1.64 8.62
CA GLU A 383 19.83 0.82 8.23
C GLU A 383 20.12 -0.33 9.22
N GLY A 384 19.06 -1.05 9.64
CA GLY A 384 19.18 -2.19 10.57
C GLY A 384 19.51 -1.81 12.01
N ARG A 385 19.38 -0.53 12.40
CA ARG A 385 19.57 -0.05 13.76
C ARG A 385 18.28 0.54 14.31
N LEU A 386 18.00 0.28 15.59
CA LEU A 386 16.83 0.80 16.29
C LEU A 386 17.18 2.10 16.99
N TYR A 387 16.56 3.19 16.56
CA TYR A 387 16.71 4.52 17.12
C TYR A 387 15.52 4.87 18.02
N VAL A 388 15.81 5.52 19.15
CA VAL A 388 14.81 5.99 20.13
C VAL A 388 15.04 7.46 20.39
N SER A 389 13.99 8.28 20.33
CA SER A 389 14.11 9.74 20.49
C SER A 389 13.09 10.33 21.46
N GLY A 390 13.50 11.33 22.23
CA GLY A 390 12.65 12.19 23.04
C GLY A 390 11.78 11.48 24.06
N GLY A 391 10.57 12.01 24.25
CA GLY A 391 9.59 11.53 25.22
C GLY A 391 9.46 12.42 26.45
N TYR A 392 8.66 11.97 27.41
CA TYR A 392 8.48 12.62 28.71
C TYR A 392 8.99 11.70 29.81
N SER A 393 9.94 12.19 30.61
CA SER A 393 10.58 11.38 31.65
C SER A 393 9.67 11.14 32.85
N GLY A 394 9.97 10.11 33.65
CA GLY A 394 9.30 9.88 34.92
C GLY A 394 9.49 11.02 35.95
N THR A 395 10.48 11.89 35.73
CA THR A 395 10.77 13.08 36.58
C THR A 395 10.06 14.34 36.12
N GLY A 396 9.24 14.28 35.06
CA GLY A 396 8.42 15.39 34.60
C GLY A 396 9.10 16.34 33.60
N GLN A 397 10.06 15.85 32.81
CA GLN A 397 10.81 16.65 31.83
C GLN A 397 10.63 16.14 30.42
N PHE A 398 10.54 17.05 29.43
CA PHE A 398 10.67 16.69 28.03
C PHE A 398 12.12 16.34 27.71
N LEU A 399 12.31 15.30 26.90
CA LEU A 399 13.62 14.80 26.52
C LEU A 399 13.96 15.24 25.09
N ASP A 400 15.21 15.59 24.87
CA ASP A 400 15.80 15.86 23.55
C ASP A 400 16.71 14.74 23.07
N SER A 401 16.82 13.65 23.85
CA SER A 401 17.75 12.56 23.60
C SER A 401 17.47 11.84 22.28
N LEU A 402 18.54 11.43 21.60
CA LEU A 402 18.56 10.41 20.55
C LEU A 402 19.54 9.33 20.95
N MET A 403 19.15 8.07 20.81
CA MET A 403 20.02 6.93 21.11
C MET A 403 19.77 5.79 20.12
N ILE A 404 20.79 4.96 19.90
CA ILE A 404 20.65 3.65 19.30
C ILE A 404 20.41 2.66 20.45
N TYR A 405 19.39 1.84 20.33
CA TYR A 405 19.10 0.74 21.24
C TYR A 405 19.47 -0.58 20.56
N ASP A 406 20.39 -1.33 21.15
CA ASP A 406 20.79 -2.67 20.69
C ASP A 406 20.58 -3.68 21.81
N PRO A 407 19.56 -4.56 21.69
CA PRO A 407 19.23 -5.53 22.74
C PRO A 407 20.29 -6.62 22.94
N LYS A 408 21.30 -6.74 22.06
CA LYS A 408 22.35 -7.74 22.12
C LYS A 408 23.54 -7.30 22.98
N LEU A 409 23.58 -6.04 23.37
CA LEU A 409 24.68 -5.45 24.16
C LEU A 409 24.34 -5.43 25.66
N GLU A 410 25.35 -5.59 26.53
CA GLU A 410 25.19 -5.42 27.99
C GLU A 410 24.72 -4.02 28.36
N LYS A 411 25.21 -2.99 27.63
CA LYS A 411 24.68 -1.63 27.65
C LYS A 411 23.98 -1.38 26.33
N PRO A 412 22.63 -1.52 26.31
CA PRO A 412 21.86 -1.52 25.06
C PRO A 412 21.77 -0.14 24.39
N GLU A 413 22.42 0.89 24.94
CA GLU A 413 22.32 2.27 24.48
C GLU A 413 23.65 2.83 23.95
N THR A 414 23.58 3.49 22.81
CA THR A 414 24.61 4.41 22.33
C THR A 414 23.96 5.78 22.17
N ARG A 415 24.39 6.75 22.98
CA ARG A 415 23.90 8.15 22.90
C ARG A 415 24.47 8.85 21.70
N LEU A 416 23.62 9.59 21.02
CA LEU A 416 23.92 10.39 19.84
C LEU A 416 23.64 11.86 20.12
N SER A 417 23.96 12.73 19.18
CA SER A 417 23.67 14.16 19.29
C SER A 417 22.18 14.39 19.54
N PRO A 418 21.81 15.16 20.59
CA PRO A 418 20.44 15.42 20.97
C PRO A 418 19.70 16.24 19.89
N MET A 419 18.39 16.11 19.83
CA MET A 419 17.52 16.99 19.06
C MET A 419 17.69 18.44 19.52
N ARG A 420 17.44 19.39 18.64
CA ARG A 420 17.51 20.82 18.97
C ARG A 420 16.37 21.27 19.89
N VAL A 421 15.24 20.53 19.89
CA VAL A 421 14.07 20.82 20.72
C VAL A 421 13.62 19.55 21.43
N ALA A 422 13.56 19.60 22.77
CA ALA A 422 13.01 18.54 23.59
C ALA A 422 11.50 18.35 23.30
N ARG A 423 11.06 17.12 23.11
CA ARG A 423 9.70 16.82 22.65
C ARG A 423 9.18 15.46 23.04
N ALA A 424 7.84 15.38 23.21
CA ALA A 424 7.09 14.15 23.41
C ALA A 424 5.90 14.10 22.43
N SER A 425 5.28 12.94 22.25
CA SER A 425 4.14 12.74 21.34
C SER A 425 4.39 13.24 19.91
N HIS A 426 5.64 13.16 19.47
CA HIS A 426 6.10 13.55 18.14
C HIS A 426 6.10 12.36 17.18
N VAL A 427 6.13 12.65 15.89
CA VAL A 427 6.34 11.65 14.84
C VAL A 427 7.83 11.51 14.58
N MET A 428 8.32 10.26 14.50
CA MET A 428 9.67 9.93 14.03
C MET A 428 9.56 8.88 12.92
N ALA A 429 10.29 9.10 11.84
CA ALA A 429 10.35 8.16 10.72
C ALA A 429 11.69 8.17 10.01
N ALA A 430 12.08 7.01 9.45
CA ALA A 430 13.26 6.86 8.62
C ALA A 430 12.90 6.99 7.14
N LEU A 431 13.61 7.85 6.41
CA LEU A 431 13.40 8.08 4.99
C LEU A 431 14.72 8.49 4.32
N GLY A 432 15.10 7.81 3.24
CA GLY A 432 16.26 8.16 2.43
C GLY A 432 17.59 8.16 3.22
N GLY A 433 17.79 7.21 4.16
CA GLY A 433 19.01 7.12 4.97
C GLY A 433 19.10 8.13 6.12
N ARG A 434 17.99 8.81 6.47
CA ARG A 434 17.92 9.85 7.51
C ARG A 434 16.74 9.63 8.43
N LEU A 435 16.80 10.21 9.66
CA LEU A 435 15.67 10.25 10.59
C LEU A 435 15.01 11.62 10.56
N TYR A 436 13.72 11.64 10.46
CA TYR A 436 12.90 12.85 10.48
C TYR A 436 12.05 12.87 11.75
N VAL A 437 12.01 14.01 12.42
CA VAL A 437 11.24 14.22 13.66
C VAL A 437 10.35 15.43 13.51
N ALA A 438 9.03 15.23 13.61
CA ALA A 438 8.02 16.24 13.32
C ALA A 438 7.12 16.54 14.52
N GLY A 439 6.96 17.79 14.86
CA GLY A 439 5.99 18.30 15.81
C GLY A 439 6.13 17.77 17.24
N GLY A 440 4.98 17.45 17.83
CA GLY A 440 4.83 17.00 19.22
C GLY A 440 4.57 18.12 20.20
N LEU A 441 4.80 17.84 21.48
CA LEU A 441 4.64 18.75 22.62
C LEU A 441 5.99 18.98 23.30
N GLY A 442 6.29 20.20 23.66
CA GLY A 442 7.48 20.61 24.43
C GLY A 442 7.12 21.59 25.53
N ASP A 443 8.14 22.15 26.20
CA ASP A 443 7.96 23.11 27.31
C ASP A 443 7.16 24.35 26.91
N THR A 444 7.24 24.77 25.64
CA THR A 444 6.50 25.92 25.11
C THR A 444 5.11 25.59 24.57
N GLY A 445 4.65 24.35 24.73
CA GLY A 445 3.39 23.84 24.17
C GLY A 445 3.55 23.13 22.83
N ASP A 446 2.59 23.34 21.92
CA ASP A 446 2.57 22.71 20.60
C ASP A 446 3.81 23.06 19.76
N LEU A 447 4.51 22.06 19.28
CA LEU A 447 5.68 22.25 18.41
C LEU A 447 5.27 22.11 16.94
N LEU A 448 5.67 23.09 16.14
CA LEU A 448 5.61 23.03 14.67
C LEU A 448 6.98 22.69 14.07
N SER A 449 8.04 22.67 14.89
CA SER A 449 9.40 22.41 14.44
C SER A 449 9.55 21.03 13.85
N PHE A 450 10.30 20.96 12.76
CA PHE A 450 10.60 19.76 12.01
C PHE A 450 12.12 19.68 11.82
N GLU A 451 12.69 18.54 12.16
CA GLU A 451 14.14 18.33 12.18
C GLU A 451 14.50 17.04 11.46
N VAL A 452 15.67 17.03 10.82
CA VAL A 452 16.27 15.84 10.22
C VAL A 452 17.62 15.55 10.86
N TYR A 453 17.84 14.27 11.18
CA TYR A 453 19.10 13.75 11.67
C TYR A 453 19.86 13.05 10.55
N GLU A 454 21.14 13.42 10.38
CA GLU A 454 22.06 12.78 9.44
C GLU A 454 23.03 11.87 10.22
N PRO A 455 22.91 10.53 10.13
CA PRO A 455 23.73 9.59 10.89
C PRO A 455 25.22 9.69 10.61
N LYS A 456 25.60 10.05 9.38
CA LYS A 456 27.02 10.13 8.97
C LYS A 456 27.78 11.25 9.65
N THR A 457 27.10 12.32 10.00
CA THR A 457 27.70 13.52 10.63
C THR A 457 27.29 13.70 12.09
N ASP A 458 26.43 12.80 12.61
CA ASP A 458 25.82 12.89 13.95
C ASP A 458 25.28 14.30 14.23
N SER A 459 24.44 14.81 13.33
CA SER A 459 23.98 16.21 13.42
C SER A 459 22.53 16.39 13.01
N TRP A 460 21.87 17.39 13.61
CA TRP A 460 20.49 17.77 13.33
C TRP A 460 20.40 19.07 12.52
N THR A 461 19.48 19.10 11.58
CA THR A 461 19.16 20.28 10.76
C THR A 461 17.66 20.57 10.82
N HIS A 462 17.28 21.85 10.94
CA HIS A 462 15.89 22.29 10.82
C HIS A 462 15.43 22.26 9.37
N LEU A 463 14.19 21.85 9.19
CA LEU A 463 13.48 21.83 7.91
C LEU A 463 12.23 22.71 7.98
N ALA A 464 11.51 22.82 6.85
CA ALA A 464 10.25 23.55 6.77
C ALA A 464 9.25 23.09 7.84
N PRO A 465 8.75 23.98 8.71
CA PRO A 465 7.89 23.61 9.83
C PRO A 465 6.55 23.02 9.38
N LEU A 466 5.91 22.24 10.26
CA LEU A 466 4.56 21.76 10.06
C LEU A 466 3.55 22.91 9.87
N PRO A 467 2.58 22.79 8.95
CA PRO A 467 1.58 23.82 8.71
C PRO A 467 0.60 24.02 9.88
N SER A 468 0.42 23.01 10.72
CA SER A 468 -0.49 23.02 11.86
C SER A 468 0.00 22.11 12.99
N SER A 469 -0.60 22.25 14.19
CA SER A 469 -0.30 21.40 15.33
C SER A 469 -0.76 19.96 15.10
N HIS A 470 0.11 19.00 15.43
CA HIS A 470 -0.08 17.57 15.28
C HIS A 470 0.45 16.78 16.49
N VAL A 471 0.10 17.20 17.71
CA VAL A 471 0.47 16.47 18.94
C VAL A 471 -0.23 15.12 18.97
N GLY A 472 0.51 14.04 19.26
CA GLY A 472 -0.05 12.68 19.25
C GLY A 472 -0.60 12.25 17.89
N ALA A 473 -0.01 12.76 16.81
CA ALA A 473 -0.33 12.33 15.45
C ALA A 473 0.28 10.96 15.14
N ALA A 474 -0.31 10.27 14.17
CA ALA A 474 0.32 9.12 13.55
C ALA A 474 1.34 9.54 12.49
N GLY A 475 2.41 8.77 12.35
CA GLY A 475 3.42 8.96 11.31
C GLY A 475 3.67 7.69 10.52
N ALA A 476 3.87 7.82 9.21
CA ALA A 476 4.24 6.72 8.34
C ALA A 476 5.03 7.23 7.13
N VAL A 477 5.79 6.34 6.49
CA VAL A 477 6.44 6.62 5.20
C VAL A 477 5.75 5.81 4.12
N LEU A 478 5.24 6.49 3.10
CA LEU A 478 4.57 5.88 1.97
C LEU A 478 5.07 6.53 0.68
N GLN A 479 5.48 5.71 -0.30
CA GLN A 479 5.92 6.15 -1.63
C GLN A 479 7.02 7.25 -1.60
N GLY A 480 7.93 7.18 -0.61
CA GLY A 480 9.03 8.14 -0.48
C GLY A 480 8.64 9.49 0.14
N GLU A 481 7.45 9.61 0.70
CA GLU A 481 6.97 10.79 1.44
C GLU A 481 6.73 10.45 2.92
N LEU A 482 7.06 11.36 3.83
CA LEU A 482 6.70 11.25 5.24
C LEU A 482 5.29 11.81 5.44
N LEU A 483 4.40 10.98 5.95
CA LEU A 483 3.01 11.34 6.25
C LEU A 483 2.84 11.63 7.75
N VAL A 484 2.12 12.70 8.08
CA VAL A 484 1.68 13.06 9.43
C VAL A 484 0.16 13.18 9.42
N LEU A 485 -0.51 12.41 10.27
CA LEU A 485 -1.95 12.20 10.23
C LEU A 485 -2.63 12.54 11.56
N GLY A 486 -3.63 13.40 11.52
CA GLY A 486 -4.46 13.72 12.70
C GLY A 486 -3.67 14.39 13.82
N GLY A 487 -3.86 13.93 15.05
CA GLY A 487 -3.29 14.57 16.23
C GLY A 487 -4.20 15.66 16.79
N TYR A 488 -3.72 16.41 17.76
CA TYR A 488 -4.47 17.51 18.39
C TYR A 488 -3.58 18.73 18.65
N SER A 489 -4.21 19.87 18.93
CA SER A 489 -3.53 21.03 19.48
C SER A 489 -3.75 21.08 20.99
N HIS A 490 -2.68 21.07 21.76
CA HIS A 490 -2.73 21.22 23.21
C HIS A 490 -3.23 22.61 23.61
N ARG A 491 -2.97 23.62 22.77
CA ARG A 491 -3.40 25.00 23.01
C ARG A 491 -4.92 25.19 22.84
N THR A 492 -5.52 24.56 21.82
CA THR A 492 -6.95 24.76 21.47
C THR A 492 -7.82 23.56 21.83
N TYR A 493 -7.21 22.42 22.20
CA TYR A 493 -7.85 21.13 22.41
C TYR A 493 -8.60 20.60 21.18
N ALA A 494 -8.39 21.23 20.02
CA ALA A 494 -8.99 20.78 18.75
C ALA A 494 -8.26 19.55 18.22
N ILE A 495 -9.03 18.54 17.78
CA ILE A 495 -8.49 17.35 17.14
C ILE A 495 -8.42 17.61 15.64
N SER A 496 -7.24 17.38 15.06
CA SER A 496 -6.99 17.50 13.63
C SER A 496 -7.55 16.28 12.86
N HIS A 497 -8.03 16.52 11.65
CA HIS A 497 -8.35 15.49 10.68
C HIS A 497 -7.45 15.55 9.45
N LEU A 498 -6.48 16.46 9.44
CA LEU A 498 -5.62 16.72 8.30
C LEU A 498 -4.59 15.61 8.11
N VAL A 499 -4.28 15.34 6.85
CA VAL A 499 -3.18 14.47 6.41
C VAL A 499 -2.19 15.35 5.67
N HIS A 500 -1.00 15.50 6.22
CA HIS A 500 0.09 16.23 5.59
C HIS A 500 1.19 15.27 5.12
N ALA A 501 1.74 15.53 3.94
CA ALA A 501 2.91 14.84 3.41
C ALA A 501 4.07 15.80 3.27
N TYR A 502 5.24 15.37 3.70
CA TYR A 502 6.49 16.08 3.48
C TYR A 502 7.20 15.51 2.25
N CYS A 503 7.55 16.41 1.33
CA CYS A 503 8.30 16.09 0.12
C CYS A 503 9.77 16.51 0.31
N PRO A 504 10.71 15.56 0.54
CA PRO A 504 12.12 15.89 0.85
C PRO A 504 12.81 16.67 -0.26
N GLY A 505 12.50 16.39 -1.52
CA GLY A 505 13.12 17.08 -2.67
C GLY A 505 12.75 18.56 -2.80
N LEU A 506 11.68 19.01 -2.12
CA LEU A 506 11.17 20.39 -2.21
C LEU A 506 11.21 21.11 -0.85
N ASP A 507 11.62 20.43 0.23
CA ASP A 507 11.55 20.90 1.63
C ASP A 507 10.22 21.61 1.95
N ARG A 508 9.10 20.92 1.65
CA ARG A 508 7.76 21.50 1.89
C ARG A 508 6.72 20.45 2.27
N TRP A 509 5.71 20.89 3.01
CA TRP A 509 4.53 20.13 3.36
C TRP A 509 3.40 20.36 2.36
N LEU A 510 2.69 19.30 2.02
CA LEU A 510 1.48 19.30 1.20
C LEU A 510 0.33 18.74 2.02
N CYS A 511 -0.85 19.38 1.96
CA CYS A 511 -2.06 18.79 2.51
C CYS A 511 -2.63 17.80 1.48
N LEU A 512 -2.68 16.52 1.82
CA LEU A 512 -3.20 15.46 0.95
C LEU A 512 -4.70 15.25 1.08
N GLY A 513 -5.31 15.78 2.14
CA GLY A 513 -6.73 15.60 2.43
C GLY A 513 -6.98 15.38 3.92
N THR A 514 -8.00 14.59 4.22
CA THR A 514 -8.47 14.40 5.60
C THR A 514 -8.66 12.93 5.95
N LEU A 515 -8.53 12.62 7.23
CA LEU A 515 -8.98 11.38 7.83
C LEU A 515 -10.52 11.27 7.74
N PRO A 516 -11.09 10.06 7.75
CA PRO A 516 -12.54 9.86 7.75
C PRO A 516 -13.25 10.53 8.95
N LYS A 517 -12.54 10.65 10.06
CA LYS A 517 -12.97 11.38 11.27
C LYS A 517 -11.73 11.98 11.95
N PRO A 518 -11.87 13.15 12.64
CA PRO A 518 -10.79 13.71 13.45
C PRO A 518 -10.33 12.71 14.52
N ARG A 519 -9.02 12.50 14.64
CA ARG A 519 -8.44 11.53 15.60
C ARG A 519 -7.04 11.93 16.03
N ALA A 520 -6.72 11.53 17.26
CA ALA A 520 -5.41 11.66 17.87
C ALA A 520 -5.03 10.37 18.59
N GLU A 521 -3.80 10.29 19.04
CA GLU A 521 -3.30 9.20 19.89
C GLU A 521 -3.53 7.80 19.24
N MET A 522 -3.43 7.74 17.92
CA MET A 522 -3.55 6.54 17.10
C MET A 522 -2.21 6.22 16.45
N PRO A 523 -1.83 4.96 16.31
CA PRO A 523 -0.72 4.57 15.46
C PRO A 523 -1.14 4.48 13.99
N ALA A 524 -0.12 4.59 13.12
CA ALA A 524 -0.22 4.22 11.72
C ALA A 524 0.91 3.26 11.35
N CYS A 525 0.66 2.38 10.40
CA CYS A 525 1.66 1.49 9.84
C CYS A 525 1.39 1.25 8.36
N ILE A 526 2.38 0.66 7.69
CA ILE A 526 2.28 0.27 6.29
C ILE A 526 2.04 -1.23 6.23
N LEU A 527 1.00 -1.62 5.50
CA LEU A 527 0.73 -3.01 5.14
C LEU A 527 0.95 -3.23 3.65
N THR A 528 1.41 -4.43 3.33
CA THR A 528 1.34 -4.97 1.97
C THR A 528 0.03 -5.75 1.86
N LEU A 529 -0.95 -5.17 1.19
CA LEU A 529 -2.24 -5.83 1.03
C LEU A 529 -2.21 -6.78 -0.16
N PRO A 530 -2.81 -7.99 -0.04
CA PRO A 530 -3.18 -8.77 -1.20
C PRO A 530 -4.16 -7.97 -2.04
N SER A 531 -4.17 -8.25 -3.33
CA SER A 531 -5.02 -7.55 -4.29
C SER A 531 -6.48 -7.47 -3.82
N VAL A 532 -7.03 -6.26 -3.87
CA VAL A 532 -8.28 -5.76 -3.26
C VAL A 532 -9.56 -6.52 -3.62
N GLN A 533 -9.52 -7.58 -4.40
CA GLN A 533 -10.74 -8.28 -4.86
C GLN A 533 -11.50 -9.05 -3.77
N HIS A 534 -10.91 -9.28 -2.60
CA HIS A 534 -11.57 -10.02 -1.51
C HIS A 534 -11.98 -9.15 -0.31
N ILE A 535 -11.48 -7.92 -0.20
CA ILE A 535 -11.95 -7.01 0.84
C ILE A 535 -13.19 -6.33 0.29
N ALA A 536 -14.37 -6.76 0.73
CA ALA A 536 -15.63 -6.16 0.35
C ALA A 536 -15.55 -4.63 0.56
N LEU A 537 -15.58 -3.89 -0.55
CA LEU A 537 -15.80 -2.45 -0.52
C LEU A 537 -17.20 -2.23 0.06
N VAL A 538 -17.30 -2.01 1.36
CA VAL A 538 -18.52 -1.46 1.95
C VAL A 538 -18.50 0.03 1.61
N PRO A 539 -19.30 0.49 0.64
CA PRO A 539 -19.40 1.90 0.35
C PRO A 539 -19.93 2.57 1.61
N THR A 540 -19.24 3.59 2.10
CA THR A 540 -19.82 4.51 3.08
C THR A 540 -21.01 5.19 2.43
N GLN A 541 -22.21 4.69 2.65
CA GLN A 541 -23.43 5.41 2.32
C GLN A 541 -23.42 6.69 3.17
N HIS A 542 -23.13 7.81 2.53
CA HIS A 542 -23.54 9.10 3.02
C HIS A 542 -25.08 9.10 3.09
N GLN A 543 -25.62 8.83 4.27
CA GLN A 543 -27.01 9.15 4.55
C GLN A 543 -27.14 10.68 4.60
N ASN A 544 -27.33 11.30 3.45
CA ASN A 544 -28.03 12.57 3.37
C ASN A 544 -29.51 12.29 3.69
N LYS A 545 -29.91 12.43 4.96
CA LYS A 545 -31.31 12.67 5.27
C LYS A 545 -31.61 14.13 4.95
N PRO A 546 -32.58 14.44 4.11
CA PRO A 546 -33.09 15.79 4.00
C PRO A 546 -33.72 16.18 5.31
N ALA A 547 -33.38 17.37 5.82
CA ALA A 547 -34.08 18.04 6.89
C ALA A 547 -35.51 18.31 6.42
N GLY A 548 -36.50 17.70 7.09
CA GLY A 548 -37.88 18.10 7.11
C GLY A 548 -38.17 18.82 8.42
#